data_9974e9e6768008de15da9f4c04439ded
#
_entry.id   9974e9e6768008de15da9f4c04439ded
#
_cell.length_a   1.000
_cell.length_b   1.000
_cell.length_c   1.000
_cell.angle_alpha   90.00
_cell.angle_beta   90.00
_cell.angle_gamma   90.00
#
_symmetry.space_group_name_H-M   'P 1'
#
loop_
_entity.id
_entity.type
_entity.pdbx_description
1 polymer ?
#
loop_
_entity_poly.entity_id
_entity_poly.type
_entity_poly.pdbx_seq_one_letter_code
_entity_poly.pdbx_strand_id
1 'polypeptide(L)'
;MYSLARLPWMNLRGYPVRTGILMLFSALMTMVMFGGTMLVSGIDRGLHTVESRLGADIMVTPEQADADFDAQTFLVSTEPSYFYMDEAIRDQVAAVDGVEAASAQLFLATARASCCSGRYQVIAFDPDTDFTVQPWIADTLGEAGLGEMEVIVGANVGVANPENFSLFGNKLRVVAQFEPTGSSLDNAVYANFDTARILIDSSLDKGLNKYTTLDTGHIISSVM
;
A
#
# COMPACT_ATOMS: atom_id res chain seq x y z
N MET A 1 -8.34 69.17 0.40
CA MET A 1 -8.51 68.07 -0.58
C MET A 1 -8.68 66.75 0.21
N TYR A 2 -9.88 66.22 0.25
CA TYR A 2 -10.12 64.90 0.85
C TYR A 2 -9.63 63.85 -0.16
N SER A 3 -8.66 63.07 0.23
CA SER A 3 -8.18 61.95 -0.60
C SER A 3 -9.30 60.90 -0.76
N LEU A 4 -9.62 60.54 -2.01
CA LEU A 4 -10.61 59.51 -2.35
C LEU A 4 -10.41 58.19 -1.58
N ALA A 5 -9.18 57.92 -1.17
CA ALA A 5 -8.84 56.75 -0.36
C ALA A 5 -9.35 56.79 1.10
N ARG A 6 -9.73 57.97 1.64
CA ARG A 6 -10.26 58.10 2.99
C ARG A 6 -11.78 57.90 3.10
N LEU A 7 -12.50 58.03 2.01
CA LEU A 7 -13.97 57.89 1.96
C LEU A 7 -14.44 56.49 2.42
N PRO A 8 -13.86 55.38 1.99
CA PRO A 8 -14.26 54.05 2.49
C PRO A 8 -14.05 53.90 4.00
N TRP A 9 -12.94 54.42 4.54
CA TRP A 9 -12.64 54.37 5.98
C TRP A 9 -13.60 55.17 6.84
N MET A 10 -14.03 56.35 6.38
CA MET A 10 -15.00 57.18 7.07
C MET A 10 -16.40 56.54 7.05
N ASN A 11 -16.77 55.84 5.96
CA ASN A 11 -18.06 55.17 5.83
C ASN A 11 -18.11 53.89 6.73
N LEU A 12 -17.03 53.12 6.80
CA LEU A 12 -16.87 52.01 7.70
C LEU A 12 -17.02 52.37 9.17
N ARG A 13 -16.49 53.53 9.57
CA ARG A 13 -16.54 54.02 10.96
C ARG A 13 -17.86 54.69 11.32
N GLY A 14 -18.57 55.23 10.30
CA GLY A 14 -19.85 55.92 10.49
C GLY A 14 -21.04 54.99 10.78
N TYR A 15 -20.98 53.72 10.34
CA TYR A 15 -22.03 52.72 10.49
C TYR A 15 -21.48 51.37 11.01
N PRO A 16 -21.06 51.30 12.29
CA PRO A 16 -20.33 50.16 12.80
C PRO A 16 -21.15 48.84 12.77
N VAL A 17 -22.47 48.89 13.01
CA VAL A 17 -23.33 47.70 12.99
C VAL A 17 -23.46 47.14 11.58
N ARG A 18 -23.70 47.99 10.58
CA ARG A 18 -23.77 47.56 9.17
C ARG A 18 -22.44 46.98 8.68
N THR A 19 -21.33 47.60 9.06
CA THR A 19 -19.98 47.15 8.73
C THR A 19 -19.69 45.78 9.39
N GLY A 20 -20.08 45.60 10.66
CA GLY A 20 -19.95 44.35 11.38
C GLY A 20 -20.74 43.21 10.73
N ILE A 21 -21.98 43.46 10.32
CA ILE A 21 -22.81 42.47 9.62
C ILE A 21 -22.19 42.09 8.27
N LEU A 22 -21.71 43.05 7.48
CA LEU A 22 -21.05 42.78 6.19
C LEU A 22 -19.74 42.00 6.35
N MET A 23 -18.95 42.33 7.36
CA MET A 23 -17.71 41.58 7.67
C MET A 23 -18.02 40.14 8.09
N LEU A 24 -19.03 39.94 8.97
CA LEU A 24 -19.43 38.60 9.36
C LEU A 24 -19.95 37.80 8.18
N PHE A 25 -20.75 38.39 7.31
CA PHE A 25 -21.25 37.72 6.12
C PHE A 25 -20.12 37.37 5.13
N SER A 26 -19.18 38.29 4.90
CA SER A 26 -18.00 38.05 4.08
C SER A 26 -17.12 36.94 4.65
N ALA A 27 -16.90 36.93 5.97
CA ALA A 27 -16.12 35.88 6.66
C ALA A 27 -16.79 34.52 6.54
N LEU A 28 -18.12 34.45 6.73
CA LEU A 28 -18.89 33.20 6.55
C LEU A 28 -18.81 32.68 5.11
N MET A 29 -18.97 33.56 4.11
CA MET A 29 -18.85 33.17 2.71
C MET A 29 -17.44 32.65 2.38
N THR A 30 -16.41 33.31 2.88
CA THR A 30 -15.03 32.89 2.68
C THR A 30 -14.76 31.54 3.35
N MET A 31 -15.28 31.35 4.57
CA MET A 31 -15.15 30.08 5.30
C MET A 31 -15.84 28.92 4.55
N VAL A 32 -17.03 29.15 4.01
CA VAL A 32 -17.76 28.14 3.24
C VAL A 32 -17.03 27.79 1.94
N MET A 33 -16.55 28.81 1.20
CA MET A 33 -15.77 28.57 -0.03
C MET A 33 -14.47 27.84 0.25
N PHE A 34 -13.71 28.28 1.26
CA PHE A 34 -12.42 27.66 1.60
C PHE A 34 -12.61 26.25 2.17
N GLY A 35 -13.57 26.07 3.08
CA GLY A 35 -13.91 24.78 3.63
C GLY A 35 -14.42 23.79 2.56
N GLY A 36 -15.25 24.28 1.64
CA GLY A 36 -15.74 23.50 0.50
C GLY A 36 -14.61 23.05 -0.44
N THR A 37 -13.69 23.96 -0.79
CA THR A 37 -12.53 23.58 -1.64
C THR A 37 -11.58 22.63 -0.95
N MET A 38 -11.34 22.79 0.36
CA MET A 38 -10.53 21.84 1.12
C MET A 38 -11.17 20.45 1.18
N LEU A 39 -12.48 20.40 1.40
CA LEU A 39 -13.22 19.13 1.45
C LEU A 39 -13.17 18.41 0.10
N VAL A 40 -13.45 19.10 -1.00
CA VAL A 40 -13.39 18.53 -2.35
C VAL A 40 -11.98 18.05 -2.68
N SER A 41 -10.95 18.86 -2.40
CA SER A 41 -9.56 18.46 -2.64
C SER A 41 -9.12 17.29 -1.75
N GLY A 42 -9.65 17.20 -0.53
CA GLY A 42 -9.41 16.06 0.37
C GLY A 42 -10.03 14.77 -0.13
N ILE A 43 -11.28 14.85 -0.62
CA ILE A 43 -11.98 13.70 -1.21
C ILE A 43 -11.29 13.26 -2.50
N ASP A 44 -10.93 14.19 -3.37
CA ASP A 44 -10.26 13.90 -4.66
C ASP A 44 -8.90 13.19 -4.43
N ARG A 45 -8.08 13.70 -3.53
CA ARG A 45 -6.82 13.03 -3.13
C ARG A 45 -7.07 11.68 -2.48
N GLY A 46 -8.10 11.56 -1.63
CA GLY A 46 -8.49 10.30 -1.01
C GLY A 46 -8.90 9.27 -2.05
N LEU A 47 -9.72 9.65 -3.04
CA LEU A 47 -10.16 8.78 -4.12
C LEU A 47 -8.98 8.35 -5.01
N HIS A 48 -8.12 9.27 -5.44
CA HIS A 48 -6.91 8.92 -6.19
C HIS A 48 -5.98 7.99 -5.40
N THR A 49 -5.87 8.19 -4.10
CA THR A 49 -5.08 7.30 -3.25
C THR A 49 -5.70 5.91 -3.16
N VAL A 50 -7.02 5.80 -3.07
CA VAL A 50 -7.72 4.50 -3.07
C VAL A 50 -7.65 3.84 -4.44
N GLU A 51 -7.86 4.59 -5.53
CA GLU A 51 -7.79 4.09 -6.90
C GLU A 51 -6.39 3.56 -7.24
N SER A 52 -5.32 4.30 -6.90
CA SER A 52 -3.94 3.84 -7.08
C SER A 52 -3.55 2.70 -6.13
N ARG A 53 -4.27 2.50 -5.02
CA ARG A 53 -4.02 1.47 -4.01
C ARG A 53 -4.83 0.19 -4.22
N LEU A 54 -5.93 0.22 -4.96
CA LEU A 54 -6.64 -0.98 -5.41
C LEU A 54 -5.84 -1.73 -6.48
N GLY A 55 -4.87 -1.08 -7.11
CA GLY A 55 -3.76 -1.62 -7.89
C GLY A 55 -4.17 -2.39 -9.14
N ALA A 56 -5.14 -3.28 -9.08
CA ALA A 56 -5.58 -4.09 -10.21
C ALA A 56 -7.10 -4.19 -10.24
N ASP A 57 -7.68 -4.17 -11.44
CA ASP A 57 -9.12 -4.35 -11.65
C ASP A 57 -9.53 -5.81 -11.45
N ILE A 58 -8.63 -6.73 -11.73
CA ILE A 58 -8.86 -8.18 -11.67
C ILE A 58 -7.66 -8.83 -10.98
N MET A 59 -7.95 -9.74 -10.05
CA MET A 59 -6.97 -10.60 -9.40
C MET A 59 -7.25 -12.05 -9.78
N VAL A 60 -6.28 -12.70 -10.40
CA VAL A 60 -6.34 -14.12 -10.74
C VAL A 60 -5.63 -14.93 -9.68
N THR A 61 -6.32 -15.89 -9.09
CA THR A 61 -5.82 -16.79 -8.04
C THR A 61 -6.12 -18.25 -8.40
N PRO A 62 -5.36 -19.23 -7.87
CA PRO A 62 -5.66 -20.64 -8.10
C PRO A 62 -6.96 -21.06 -7.42
N GLU A 63 -7.64 -22.06 -7.95
CA GLU A 63 -8.90 -22.60 -7.42
C GLU A 63 -8.79 -23.03 -5.93
N GLN A 64 -7.61 -23.50 -5.51
CA GLN A 64 -7.35 -23.87 -4.12
C GLN A 64 -7.37 -22.65 -3.17
N ALA A 65 -7.25 -21.43 -3.70
CA ALA A 65 -7.34 -20.22 -2.90
C ALA A 65 -8.75 -20.00 -2.35
N ASP A 66 -9.81 -20.40 -3.08
CA ASP A 66 -11.21 -20.20 -2.68
C ASP A 66 -11.58 -20.85 -1.34
N ALA A 67 -10.87 -21.89 -0.94
CA ALA A 67 -11.12 -22.56 0.35
C ALA A 67 -10.58 -21.80 1.57
N ASP A 68 -9.50 -21.03 1.37
CA ASP A 68 -8.75 -20.35 2.43
C ASP A 68 -8.62 -18.83 2.20
N PHE A 69 -9.08 -18.30 1.07
CA PHE A 69 -8.85 -16.94 0.63
C PHE A 69 -10.13 -16.31 0.05
N ASP A 70 -10.67 -15.36 0.76
CA ASP A 70 -11.67 -14.43 0.24
C ASP A 70 -10.99 -13.08 -0.01
N ALA A 71 -11.03 -12.58 -1.26
CA ALA A 71 -10.39 -11.32 -1.64
C ALA A 71 -10.89 -10.13 -0.78
N GLN A 72 -12.16 -10.14 -0.37
CA GLN A 72 -12.69 -9.13 0.53
C GLN A 72 -12.12 -9.30 1.94
N THR A 73 -11.99 -10.55 2.40
CA THR A 73 -11.39 -10.87 3.70
C THR A 73 -9.90 -10.56 3.70
N PHE A 74 -9.18 -10.79 2.61
CA PHE A 74 -7.75 -10.45 2.49
C PHE A 74 -7.48 -8.95 2.65
N LEU A 75 -8.36 -8.09 2.12
CA LEU A 75 -8.24 -6.64 2.25
C LEU A 75 -8.64 -6.13 3.66
N VAL A 76 -9.47 -6.88 4.37
CA VAL A 76 -10.03 -6.48 5.67
C VAL A 76 -9.44 -7.27 6.84
N SER A 77 -9.13 -8.57 6.63
CA SER A 77 -8.61 -9.45 7.67
C SER A 77 -7.08 -9.41 7.69
N THR A 78 -6.54 -9.48 8.90
CA THR A 78 -5.09 -9.54 9.14
C THR A 78 -4.55 -10.96 9.17
N GLU A 79 -5.32 -11.97 8.75
CA GLU A 79 -4.84 -13.34 8.75
C GLU A 79 -3.98 -13.62 7.50
N PRO A 80 -2.67 -13.84 7.67
CA PRO A 80 -1.79 -14.14 6.56
C PRO A 80 -2.17 -15.46 5.88
N SER A 81 -2.30 -15.43 4.57
CA SER A 81 -2.60 -16.60 3.73
C SER A 81 -1.59 -16.71 2.59
N TYR A 82 -1.40 -17.93 2.07
CA TYR A 82 -0.54 -18.17 0.92
C TYR A 82 -0.97 -19.43 0.16
N PHE A 83 -0.85 -19.34 -1.13
CA PHE A 83 -1.16 -20.39 -2.10
C PHE A 83 -0.24 -20.18 -3.30
N TYR A 84 -0.09 -21.20 -4.13
CA TYR A 84 0.85 -21.13 -5.24
C TYR A 84 0.25 -21.72 -6.51
N MET A 85 0.64 -21.13 -7.65
CA MET A 85 0.34 -21.57 -9.00
C MET A 85 1.58 -21.39 -9.89
N ASP A 86 1.56 -21.95 -11.07
CA ASP A 86 2.65 -21.85 -12.04
C ASP A 86 2.80 -20.40 -12.56
N GLU A 87 4.03 -19.90 -12.64
CA GLU A 87 4.37 -18.56 -13.11
C GLU A 87 3.93 -18.33 -14.58
N ALA A 88 3.86 -19.40 -15.41
CA ALA A 88 3.41 -19.30 -16.80
C ALA A 88 1.98 -18.79 -16.94
N ILE A 89 1.18 -18.82 -15.87
CA ILE A 89 -0.18 -18.25 -15.85
C ILE A 89 -0.15 -16.74 -16.07
N ARG A 90 0.86 -16.03 -15.60
CA ARG A 90 1.01 -14.59 -15.86
C ARG A 90 1.03 -14.29 -17.36
N ASP A 91 1.82 -15.04 -18.13
CA ASP A 91 1.94 -14.82 -19.56
C ASP A 91 0.63 -15.18 -20.30
N GLN A 92 -0.10 -16.19 -19.80
CA GLN A 92 -1.42 -16.53 -20.35
C GLN A 92 -2.43 -15.42 -20.08
N VAL A 93 -2.45 -14.82 -18.89
CA VAL A 93 -3.31 -13.68 -18.55
C VAL A 93 -2.94 -12.46 -19.39
N ALA A 94 -1.65 -12.16 -19.52
CA ALA A 94 -1.16 -11.03 -20.32
C ALA A 94 -1.53 -11.16 -21.82
N ALA A 95 -1.72 -12.39 -22.32
CA ALA A 95 -2.12 -12.65 -23.70
C ALA A 95 -3.62 -12.51 -23.95
N VAL A 96 -4.46 -12.29 -22.94
CA VAL A 96 -5.91 -12.14 -23.07
C VAL A 96 -6.23 -10.78 -23.67
N ASP A 97 -7.12 -10.76 -24.67
CA ASP A 97 -7.55 -9.50 -25.31
C ASP A 97 -8.25 -8.58 -24.31
N GLY A 98 -7.79 -7.35 -24.22
CA GLY A 98 -8.29 -6.34 -23.30
C GLY A 98 -7.47 -6.22 -21.99
N VAL A 99 -6.45 -7.05 -21.76
CA VAL A 99 -5.51 -6.89 -20.65
C VAL A 99 -4.42 -5.91 -21.08
N GLU A 100 -4.29 -4.81 -20.34
CA GLU A 100 -3.28 -3.77 -20.62
C GLU A 100 -1.95 -4.09 -19.91
N ALA A 101 -2.02 -4.64 -18.69
CA ALA A 101 -0.85 -5.03 -17.91
C ALA A 101 -1.18 -6.26 -17.05
N ALA A 102 -0.18 -7.10 -16.79
CA ALA A 102 -0.29 -8.23 -15.89
C ALA A 102 0.98 -8.34 -15.04
N SER A 103 0.83 -8.27 -13.72
CA SER A 103 1.91 -8.40 -12.75
C SER A 103 1.68 -9.57 -11.83
N ALA A 104 2.73 -10.32 -11.55
CA ALA A 104 2.70 -11.44 -10.63
C ALA A 104 3.02 -10.99 -9.21
N GLN A 105 2.34 -11.60 -8.24
CA GLN A 105 2.68 -11.47 -6.83
C GLN A 105 2.89 -12.84 -6.19
N LEU A 106 3.79 -12.91 -5.22
CA LEU A 106 4.10 -14.13 -4.49
C LEU A 106 3.86 -13.89 -2.99
N PHE A 107 3.01 -14.72 -2.40
CA PHE A 107 2.59 -14.59 -1.00
C PHE A 107 3.25 -15.64 -0.11
N LEU A 108 3.63 -15.23 1.08
CA LEU A 108 4.07 -16.12 2.14
C LEU A 108 3.57 -15.60 3.49
N ALA A 109 3.06 -16.51 4.32
CA ALA A 109 2.65 -16.19 5.68
C ALA A 109 3.74 -16.61 6.66
N THR A 110 4.18 -15.71 7.53
CA THR A 110 5.13 -16.05 8.57
C THR A 110 4.44 -16.77 9.74
N ALA A 111 5.10 -17.77 10.31
CA ALA A 111 4.62 -18.48 11.48
C ALA A 111 4.92 -17.70 12.77
N ARG A 112 4.11 -17.91 13.82
CA ARG A 112 4.46 -17.52 15.19
C ARG A 112 5.49 -18.49 15.76
N ALA A 113 6.74 -18.32 15.41
CA ALA A 113 7.84 -19.15 15.88
C ALA A 113 9.01 -18.26 16.30
N SER A 114 9.91 -18.78 17.10
CA SER A 114 11.12 -18.07 17.56
C SER A 114 12.06 -17.63 16.41
N CYS A 115 11.82 -18.14 15.20
CA CYS A 115 12.57 -17.80 13.99
C CYS A 115 12.10 -16.52 13.29
N CYS A 116 10.98 -15.93 13.73
CA CYS A 116 10.37 -14.80 13.04
C CYS A 116 10.12 -13.65 14.01
N SER A 117 10.30 -12.41 13.54
CA SER A 117 10.06 -11.19 14.32
C SER A 117 8.57 -10.99 14.64
N GLY A 118 7.66 -11.67 13.92
CA GLY A 118 6.22 -11.60 14.13
C GLY A 118 5.46 -12.45 13.11
N ARG A 119 4.13 -12.38 13.16
CA ARG A 119 3.24 -12.98 12.16
C ARG A 119 2.85 -11.91 11.15
N TYR A 120 3.36 -12.01 9.95
CA TYR A 120 3.14 -11.06 8.89
C TYR A 120 2.76 -11.75 7.58
N GLN A 121 2.02 -11.05 6.73
CA GLN A 121 1.89 -11.38 5.33
C GLN A 121 3.15 -10.87 4.62
N VAL A 122 3.89 -11.75 3.95
CA VAL A 122 4.93 -11.33 3.01
C VAL A 122 4.31 -11.25 1.62
N ILE A 123 4.49 -10.14 0.97
CA ILE A 123 4.04 -9.86 -0.41
C ILE A 123 5.28 -9.57 -1.23
N ALA A 124 5.61 -10.46 -2.13
CA ALA A 124 6.67 -10.21 -3.09
C ALA A 124 6.10 -9.85 -4.45
N PHE A 125 6.80 -8.99 -5.13
CA PHE A 125 6.45 -8.43 -6.43
C PHE A 125 7.68 -8.38 -7.33
N ASP A 126 7.46 -8.30 -8.62
CA ASP A 126 8.49 -8.08 -9.62
C ASP A 126 8.58 -6.57 -9.92
N PRO A 127 9.69 -5.91 -9.58
CA PRO A 127 9.82 -4.46 -9.75
C PRO A 127 9.64 -3.97 -11.20
N ASP A 128 9.93 -4.84 -12.18
CA ASP A 128 9.88 -4.47 -13.59
C ASP A 128 8.47 -4.50 -14.18
N THR A 129 7.57 -5.29 -13.60
CA THR A 129 6.21 -5.48 -14.12
C THR A 129 5.12 -5.02 -13.14
N ASP A 130 5.48 -4.79 -11.87
CA ASP A 130 4.49 -4.45 -10.85
C ASP A 130 4.01 -3.01 -10.98
N PHE A 131 2.71 -2.85 -11.05
CA PHE A 131 2.00 -1.56 -11.06
C PHE A 131 1.18 -1.33 -9.79
N THR A 132 1.21 -2.27 -8.85
CA THR A 132 0.40 -2.23 -7.63
C THR A 132 1.18 -1.73 -6.40
N VAL A 133 2.37 -2.26 -6.16
CA VAL A 133 3.23 -1.96 -5.01
C VAL A 133 4.37 -1.03 -5.39
N GLN A 134 4.93 -1.21 -6.59
CA GLN A 134 6.08 -0.45 -7.09
C GLN A 134 5.89 1.08 -7.06
N PRO A 135 4.69 1.65 -7.38
CA PRO A 135 4.49 3.10 -7.28
C PRO A 135 4.69 3.64 -5.85
N TRP A 136 4.33 2.86 -4.82
CA TRP A 136 4.52 3.27 -3.42
C TRP A 136 5.98 3.17 -2.98
N ILE A 137 6.68 2.17 -3.51
CA ILE A 137 8.11 2.00 -3.27
C ILE A 137 8.87 3.14 -3.91
N ALA A 138 8.54 3.49 -5.15
CA ALA A 138 9.15 4.62 -5.86
C ALA A 138 8.90 5.96 -5.13
N ASP A 139 7.72 6.14 -4.54
CA ASP A 139 7.40 7.33 -3.73
C ASP A 139 8.19 7.36 -2.41
N THR A 140 8.51 6.20 -1.83
CA THR A 140 9.17 6.08 -0.53
C THR A 140 10.70 6.03 -0.64
N LEU A 141 11.24 5.29 -1.61
CA LEU A 141 12.68 5.05 -1.81
C LEU A 141 13.27 5.81 -3.01
N GLY A 142 12.44 6.45 -3.83
CA GLY A 142 12.84 7.02 -5.11
C GLY A 142 13.17 5.93 -6.13
N GLU A 143 14.15 6.18 -6.99
CA GLU A 143 14.59 5.23 -8.03
C GLU A 143 15.39 4.05 -7.49
N ALA A 144 15.71 4.02 -6.19
CA ALA A 144 16.39 2.91 -5.56
C ALA A 144 15.42 1.73 -5.43
N GLY A 145 15.60 0.70 -6.23
CA GLY A 145 14.86 -0.55 -6.13
C GLY A 145 15.15 -1.31 -4.84
N LEU A 146 14.35 -2.33 -4.56
CA LEU A 146 14.52 -3.22 -3.40
C LEU A 146 15.60 -4.28 -3.71
N GLY A 147 16.68 -4.28 -2.96
CA GLY A 147 17.77 -5.26 -3.10
C GLY A 147 17.41 -6.64 -2.54
N GLU A 148 18.29 -7.62 -2.79
CA GLU A 148 18.17 -8.94 -2.18
C GLU A 148 18.31 -8.83 -0.64
N MET A 149 17.46 -9.57 0.09
CA MET A 149 17.36 -9.54 1.55
C MET A 149 17.00 -8.17 2.14
N GLU A 150 16.49 -7.27 1.32
CA GLU A 150 15.90 -6.02 1.74
C GLU A 150 14.38 -6.10 1.72
N VAL A 151 13.75 -5.44 2.68
CA VAL A 151 12.31 -5.40 2.81
C VAL A 151 11.81 -4.01 3.17
N ILE A 152 10.61 -3.70 2.70
CA ILE A 152 9.82 -2.58 3.21
C ILE A 152 8.72 -3.16 4.08
N VAL A 153 8.36 -2.47 5.13
CA VAL A 153 7.33 -2.94 6.06
C VAL A 153 6.15 -1.98 6.11
N GLY A 154 4.97 -2.53 6.30
CA GLY A 154 3.76 -1.73 6.55
C GLY A 154 3.81 -1.00 7.89
N ALA A 155 2.95 0.00 8.04
CA ALA A 155 2.95 0.91 9.18
C ALA A 155 2.82 0.24 10.54
N ASN A 156 2.11 -0.89 10.63
CA ASN A 156 1.86 -1.62 11.87
C ASN A 156 2.91 -2.70 12.18
N VAL A 157 3.87 -2.92 11.29
CA VAL A 157 4.94 -3.91 11.52
C VAL A 157 5.94 -3.36 12.53
N GLY A 158 6.04 -4.03 13.68
CA GLY A 158 7.00 -3.65 14.72
C GLY A 158 8.43 -4.00 14.32
N VAL A 159 9.26 -2.99 14.11
CA VAL A 159 10.69 -3.15 13.77
C VAL A 159 11.52 -2.69 14.96
N ALA A 160 12.05 -3.65 15.72
CA ALA A 160 12.93 -3.34 16.85
C ALA A 160 14.35 -2.94 16.40
N ASN A 161 14.84 -3.55 15.33
CA ASN A 161 16.13 -3.24 14.72
C ASN A 161 16.04 -3.42 13.20
N PRO A 162 16.15 -2.34 12.40
CA PRO A 162 16.07 -2.39 10.94
C PRO A 162 17.10 -3.31 10.28
N GLU A 163 18.30 -3.43 10.86
CA GLU A 163 19.39 -4.26 10.32
C GLU A 163 19.26 -5.75 10.72
N ASN A 164 18.31 -6.11 11.54
CA ASN A 164 18.17 -7.46 12.07
C ASN A 164 16.71 -7.90 12.21
N PHE A 165 15.93 -7.62 11.17
CA PHE A 165 14.57 -8.14 11.06
C PHE A 165 14.63 -9.59 10.63
N SER A 166 14.04 -10.52 11.37
CA SER A 166 14.21 -11.95 11.11
C SER A 166 12.91 -12.60 10.65
N LEU A 167 12.96 -13.29 9.51
CA LEU A 167 11.89 -14.16 9.01
C LEU A 167 12.47 -15.52 8.62
N PHE A 168 11.89 -16.59 9.14
CA PHE A 168 12.34 -17.97 8.94
C PHE A 168 13.82 -18.19 9.23
N GLY A 169 14.39 -17.41 10.17
CA GLY A 169 15.81 -17.44 10.55
C GLY A 169 16.75 -16.73 9.59
N ASN A 170 16.22 -16.11 8.55
CA ASN A 170 16.99 -15.23 7.68
C ASN A 170 16.94 -13.81 8.25
N LYS A 171 18.09 -13.12 8.18
CA LYS A 171 18.19 -11.72 8.58
C LYS A 171 17.93 -10.84 7.37
N LEU A 172 16.98 -9.95 7.52
CA LEU A 172 16.54 -8.99 6.50
C LEU A 172 16.87 -7.58 6.96
N ARG A 173 17.15 -6.71 6.04
CA ARG A 173 17.31 -5.28 6.27
C ARG A 173 16.01 -4.56 5.92
N VAL A 174 15.42 -3.87 6.89
CA VAL A 174 14.27 -3.00 6.66
C VAL A 174 14.80 -1.66 6.14
N VAL A 175 14.52 -1.36 4.88
CA VAL A 175 15.01 -0.14 4.21
C VAL A 175 14.04 1.01 4.34
N ALA A 176 12.74 0.73 4.52
CA ALA A 176 11.71 1.73 4.76
C ALA A 176 10.50 1.14 5.47
N GLN A 177 9.64 2.03 5.96
CA GLN A 177 8.32 1.71 6.50
C GLN A 177 7.29 2.61 5.83
N PHE A 178 6.20 2.02 5.32
CA PHE A 178 5.12 2.76 4.69
C PHE A 178 4.31 3.58 5.71
N GLU A 179 3.70 4.66 5.23
CA GLU A 179 2.73 5.40 6.01
C GLU A 179 1.44 4.59 6.21
N PRO A 180 0.69 4.83 7.31
CA PRO A 180 -0.55 4.12 7.58
C PRO A 180 -1.58 4.29 6.46
N THR A 181 -2.11 3.17 5.99
CA THR A 181 -3.17 3.14 4.98
C THR A 181 -4.54 2.86 5.57
N GLY A 182 -4.58 2.31 6.79
CA GLY A 182 -5.80 1.84 7.44
C GLY A 182 -6.32 0.51 6.88
N SER A 183 -5.52 -0.20 6.10
CA SER A 183 -5.84 -1.51 5.52
C SER A 183 -5.00 -2.63 6.12
N SER A 184 -5.29 -3.88 5.75
CA SER A 184 -4.50 -5.06 6.13
C SER A 184 -3.05 -4.99 5.62
N LEU A 185 -2.80 -4.22 4.58
CA LEU A 185 -1.48 -3.99 3.99
C LEU A 185 -0.52 -3.31 4.97
N ASP A 186 -1.04 -2.60 5.97
CA ASP A 186 -0.23 -2.03 7.05
C ASP A 186 0.46 -3.10 7.91
N ASN A 187 0.01 -4.36 7.84
CA ASN A 187 0.61 -5.51 8.54
C ASN A 187 1.46 -6.40 7.61
N ALA A 188 1.74 -5.95 6.40
CA ALA A 188 2.50 -6.71 5.42
C ALA A 188 3.99 -6.35 5.40
N VAL A 189 4.79 -7.29 4.90
CA VAL A 189 6.22 -7.12 4.60
C VAL A 189 6.39 -7.29 3.10
N TYR A 190 7.00 -6.32 2.46
CA TYR A 190 7.19 -6.28 1.01
C TYR A 190 8.61 -6.64 0.66
N ALA A 191 8.77 -7.55 -0.30
CA ALA A 191 10.06 -8.06 -0.75
C ALA A 191 10.09 -8.19 -2.28
N ASN A 192 11.26 -8.35 -2.87
CA ASN A 192 11.39 -8.84 -4.25
C ASN A 192 11.22 -10.36 -4.30
N PHE A 193 11.03 -10.92 -5.50
CA PHE A 193 10.84 -12.36 -5.69
C PHE A 193 12.03 -13.18 -5.19
N ASP A 194 13.27 -12.74 -5.40
CA ASP A 194 14.46 -13.48 -4.98
C ASP A 194 14.50 -13.65 -3.45
N THR A 195 14.22 -12.57 -2.71
CA THR A 195 14.10 -12.63 -1.26
C THR A 195 12.97 -13.55 -0.83
N ALA A 196 11.79 -13.47 -1.47
CA ALA A 196 10.66 -14.33 -1.11
C ALA A 196 10.93 -15.81 -1.36
N ARG A 197 11.58 -16.16 -2.48
CA ARG A 197 12.00 -17.55 -2.78
C ARG A 197 12.93 -18.10 -1.71
N ILE A 198 13.93 -17.32 -1.27
CA ILE A 198 14.82 -17.70 -0.15
C ILE A 198 14.01 -17.93 1.14
N LEU A 199 13.02 -17.08 1.43
CA LEU A 199 12.17 -17.23 2.60
C LEU A 199 11.26 -18.47 2.51
N ILE A 200 10.73 -18.78 1.33
CA ILE A 200 9.90 -19.97 1.09
C ILE A 200 10.76 -21.23 1.27
N ASP A 201 11.94 -21.30 0.67
CA ASP A 201 12.87 -22.43 0.84
C ASP A 201 13.21 -22.64 2.33
N SER A 202 13.54 -21.56 3.04
CA SER A 202 13.81 -21.63 4.47
C SER A 202 12.61 -22.05 5.29
N SER A 203 11.39 -21.74 4.84
CA SER A 203 10.14 -22.20 5.49
C SER A 203 9.89 -23.68 5.26
N LEU A 204 10.20 -24.19 4.08
CA LEU A 204 10.13 -25.61 3.73
C LEU A 204 11.14 -26.43 4.54
N ASP A 205 12.40 -26.02 4.56
CA ASP A 205 13.48 -26.69 5.30
C ASP A 205 13.19 -26.81 6.79
N LYS A 206 12.47 -25.84 7.35
CA LYS A 206 12.06 -25.83 8.76
C LYS A 206 10.73 -26.53 9.04
N GLY A 207 10.05 -27.03 7.99
CA GLY A 207 8.71 -27.62 8.14
C GLY A 207 7.65 -26.62 8.61
N LEU A 208 7.83 -25.33 8.34
CA LEU A 208 6.91 -24.25 8.70
C LEU A 208 5.96 -23.87 7.56
N ASN A 209 6.16 -24.42 6.37
CA ASN A 209 5.29 -24.24 5.23
C ASN A 209 4.21 -25.34 5.20
N LYS A 210 2.99 -25.01 4.77
CA LYS A 210 1.91 -26.00 4.61
C LYS A 210 2.18 -27.00 3.46
N TYR A 211 3.02 -26.59 2.51
CA TYR A 211 3.49 -27.45 1.43
C TYR A 211 4.75 -28.18 1.86
N THR A 212 4.93 -29.41 1.42
CA THR A 212 6.10 -30.23 1.76
C THR A 212 7.16 -30.24 0.68
N THR A 213 6.74 -30.03 -0.56
CA THR A 213 7.61 -29.98 -1.73
C THR A 213 7.07 -28.93 -2.69
N LEU A 214 7.93 -27.99 -3.11
CA LEU A 214 7.62 -26.93 -4.06
C LEU A 214 8.84 -26.66 -4.93
N ASP A 215 8.61 -26.46 -6.22
CA ASP A 215 9.61 -25.84 -7.09
C ASP A 215 9.48 -24.32 -6.96
N THR A 216 10.26 -23.74 -6.05
CA THR A 216 10.18 -22.32 -5.70
C THR A 216 10.64 -21.38 -6.82
N GLY A 217 11.28 -21.92 -7.85
CA GLY A 217 11.78 -21.16 -9.00
C GLY A 217 10.70 -20.63 -9.93
N HIS A 218 9.53 -21.30 -9.99
CA HIS A 218 8.50 -21.05 -11.01
C HIS A 218 7.09 -20.90 -10.39
N ILE A 219 6.99 -20.40 -9.19
CA ILE A 219 5.71 -20.19 -8.51
C ILE A 219 5.37 -18.74 -8.33
N ILE A 220 4.08 -18.44 -8.43
CA ILE A 220 3.45 -17.18 -8.05
C ILE A 220 2.20 -17.48 -7.22
N SER A 221 1.64 -16.47 -6.58
CA SER A 221 0.40 -16.61 -5.82
C SER A 221 -0.79 -16.00 -6.55
N SER A 222 -0.59 -14.86 -7.19
CA SER A 222 -1.66 -14.18 -7.94
C SER A 222 -1.09 -13.46 -9.15
N VAL A 223 -1.99 -13.16 -10.10
CA VAL A 223 -1.74 -12.20 -11.17
C VAL A 223 -2.75 -11.06 -11.03
N MET A 224 -2.21 -9.85 -11.02
CA MET A 224 -2.93 -8.59 -10.94
C MET A 224 -3.09 -7.98 -12.32
#